data_bb608dfd2313f47791c59e3d8d5f530a
#
_entry.id   bb608dfd2313f47791c59e3d8d5f530a
#
_cell.length_a   1.000
_cell.length_b   1.000
_cell.length_c   1.000
_cell.angle_alpha   90.00
_cell.angle_beta   90.00
_cell.angle_gamma   90.00
#
_symmetry.space_group_name_H-M   'P 1'
#
loop_
_entity.id
_entity.type
_entity.pdbx_description
1 polymer ?
#
loop_
_entity_poly.entity_id
_entity_poly.type
_entity_poly.pdbx_seq_one_letter_code
_entity_poly.pdbx_strand_id
1 'polypeptide(L)'
;MDVVRGVRTDAYIQPNEGRRKVYIFPDCSLLTEPDQNILLKVVEEGPAYAAFLFCAENVSQVLQTLRSRCVELKCTAGEESQSGSSEWAEALCRAIGSRKRGAAAELAVRLEKKKLSREDLATMLEQGRALLAAALLALYGREPKENDREIVLFLAKNLTKNQMMFTIGMLEKYHGECAYNVGAGHVLGALAAELEGIL
;
A
#
# COMPACT_ATOMS: atom_id res chain seq x y z
N MET A 1 -24.21 -1.74 -16.94
CA MET A 1 -25.04 -0.51 -16.80
C MET A 1 -25.58 -0.29 -15.39
N ASP A 2 -26.17 -1.28 -14.74
CA ASP A 2 -26.80 -1.08 -13.42
C ASP A 2 -25.81 -0.81 -12.28
N VAL A 3 -24.63 -1.44 -12.31
CA VAL A 3 -23.57 -1.23 -11.31
C VAL A 3 -23.06 0.21 -11.33
N VAL A 4 -22.76 0.75 -12.52
CA VAL A 4 -22.23 2.13 -12.68
C VAL A 4 -23.26 3.17 -12.26
N ARG A 5 -24.53 2.95 -12.57
CA ARG A 5 -25.64 3.81 -12.08
C ARG A 5 -25.79 3.74 -10.57
N GLY A 6 -25.62 2.54 -9.99
CA GLY A 6 -25.58 2.33 -8.55
C GLY A 6 -24.45 3.14 -7.89
N VAL A 7 -23.24 3.08 -8.42
CA VAL A 7 -22.10 3.87 -7.94
C VAL A 7 -22.39 5.38 -7.96
N ARG A 8 -22.99 5.90 -9.05
CA ARG A 8 -23.36 7.31 -9.14
C ARG A 8 -24.33 7.74 -8.05
N THR A 9 -25.31 6.91 -7.73
CA THR A 9 -26.30 7.22 -6.69
C THR A 9 -25.69 7.07 -5.29
N ASP A 10 -24.94 6.01 -5.07
CA ASP A 10 -24.30 5.70 -3.79
C ASP A 10 -23.22 6.73 -3.41
N ALA A 11 -22.55 7.35 -4.40
CA ALA A 11 -21.52 8.35 -4.16
C ALA A 11 -22.02 9.58 -3.38
N TYR A 12 -23.29 9.93 -3.47
CA TYR A 12 -23.90 11.05 -2.73
C TYR A 12 -24.33 10.67 -1.31
N ILE A 13 -24.26 9.40 -0.94
CA ILE A 13 -24.55 8.93 0.41
C ILE A 13 -23.25 9.00 1.23
N GLN A 14 -23.27 9.65 2.38
CA GLN A 14 -22.09 9.74 3.26
C GLN A 14 -21.61 8.35 3.73
N PRO A 15 -20.29 8.16 3.91
CA PRO A 15 -19.78 6.93 4.50
C PRO A 15 -20.23 6.79 5.97
N ASN A 16 -20.62 5.56 6.37
CA ASN A 16 -21.10 5.30 7.73
C ASN A 16 -19.96 5.30 8.77
N GLU A 17 -18.77 4.79 8.42
CA GLU A 17 -17.67 4.59 9.37
C GLU A 17 -16.37 5.26 8.93
N GLY A 18 -16.17 5.52 7.64
CA GLY A 18 -14.95 6.09 7.08
C GLY A 18 -15.04 7.60 6.87
N ARG A 19 -13.89 8.25 6.70
CA ARG A 19 -13.82 9.66 6.29
C ARG A 19 -14.04 9.83 4.78
N ARG A 20 -13.83 8.77 3.99
CA ARG A 20 -13.94 8.78 2.53
C ARG A 20 -14.57 7.50 2.02
N LYS A 21 -15.30 7.60 0.94
CA LYS A 21 -15.77 6.50 0.10
C LYS A 21 -14.88 6.41 -1.12
N VAL A 22 -14.33 5.23 -1.39
CA VAL A 22 -13.43 5.01 -2.54
C VAL A 22 -14.07 4.00 -3.48
N TYR A 23 -14.20 4.39 -4.74
CA TYR A 23 -14.70 3.54 -5.82
C TYR A 23 -13.53 3.18 -6.73
N ILE A 24 -13.23 1.90 -6.84
CA ILE A 24 -12.12 1.38 -7.64
C ILE A 24 -12.70 0.69 -8.88
N PHE A 25 -12.28 1.15 -10.05
CA PHE A 25 -12.53 0.52 -11.34
C PHE A 25 -11.21 -0.14 -11.78
N PRO A 26 -11.02 -1.44 -11.46
CA PRO A 26 -9.73 -2.11 -11.64
C PRO A 26 -9.34 -2.30 -13.11
N ASP A 27 -10.32 -2.25 -14.01
CA ASP A 27 -10.11 -2.35 -15.45
C ASP A 27 -11.14 -1.48 -16.19
N CYS A 28 -10.67 -0.37 -16.71
CA CYS A 28 -11.52 0.55 -17.49
C CYS A 28 -11.86 0.03 -18.89
N SER A 29 -11.21 -1.03 -19.39
CA SER A 29 -11.59 -1.66 -20.66
C SER A 29 -12.98 -2.29 -20.60
N LEU A 30 -13.44 -2.62 -19.39
CA LEU A 30 -14.77 -3.20 -19.14
C LEU A 30 -15.88 -2.12 -19.09
N LEU A 31 -15.52 -0.85 -19.02
CA LEU A 31 -16.46 0.27 -19.02
C LEU A 31 -16.76 0.71 -20.45
N THR A 32 -18.01 0.56 -20.85
CA THR A 32 -18.46 1.10 -22.14
C THR A 32 -18.43 2.63 -22.13
N GLU A 33 -18.40 3.25 -23.30
CA GLU A 33 -18.47 4.71 -23.43
C GLU A 33 -19.70 5.33 -22.71
N PRO A 34 -20.91 4.77 -22.79
CA PRO A 34 -22.03 5.21 -21.99
C PRO A 34 -21.81 5.10 -20.48
N ASP A 35 -21.13 4.05 -20.00
CA ASP A 35 -20.83 3.88 -18.58
C ASP A 35 -19.87 4.96 -18.08
N GLN A 36 -18.81 5.26 -18.84
CA GLN A 36 -17.87 6.34 -18.52
C GLN A 36 -18.58 7.72 -18.51
N ASN A 37 -19.48 7.98 -19.45
CA ASN A 37 -20.27 9.21 -19.50
C ASN A 37 -21.19 9.37 -18.28
N ILE A 38 -21.76 8.28 -17.73
CA ILE A 38 -22.56 8.32 -16.49
C ILE A 38 -21.73 8.81 -15.31
N LEU A 39 -20.42 8.48 -15.26
CA LEU A 39 -19.53 8.86 -14.17
C LEU A 39 -19.04 10.30 -14.25
N LEU A 40 -19.05 10.95 -15.42
CA LEU A 40 -18.52 12.30 -15.59
C LEU A 40 -19.08 13.28 -14.55
N LYS A 41 -20.39 13.29 -14.36
CA LYS A 41 -21.04 14.24 -13.44
C LYS A 41 -20.60 14.02 -11.99
N VAL A 42 -20.51 12.78 -11.53
CA VAL A 42 -20.13 12.50 -10.14
C VAL A 42 -18.63 12.70 -9.92
N VAL A 43 -17.80 12.54 -10.95
CA VAL A 43 -16.36 12.83 -10.86
C VAL A 43 -16.13 14.34 -10.82
N GLU A 44 -16.92 15.14 -11.52
CA GLU A 44 -16.78 16.61 -11.59
C GLU A 44 -17.40 17.32 -10.39
N GLU A 45 -18.62 16.95 -10.02
CA GLU A 45 -19.44 17.66 -9.03
C GLU A 45 -19.72 16.82 -7.76
N GLY A 46 -19.07 15.68 -7.63
CA GLY A 46 -19.29 14.76 -6.50
C GLY A 46 -18.81 15.32 -5.17
N PRO A 47 -19.29 14.73 -4.06
CA PRO A 47 -18.92 15.21 -2.73
C PRO A 47 -17.45 14.96 -2.43
N ALA A 48 -16.83 15.84 -1.64
CA ALA A 48 -15.41 15.81 -1.31
C ALA A 48 -14.94 14.52 -0.56
N TYR A 49 -15.89 13.77 -0.01
CA TYR A 49 -15.59 12.48 0.63
C TYR A 49 -15.56 11.31 -0.36
N ALA A 50 -16.05 11.47 -1.60
CA ALA A 50 -15.98 10.43 -2.62
C ALA A 50 -14.67 10.53 -3.42
N ALA A 51 -14.00 9.41 -3.63
CA ALA A 51 -12.81 9.31 -4.47
C ALA A 51 -12.98 8.18 -5.49
N PHE A 52 -12.50 8.40 -6.71
CA PHE A 52 -12.63 7.46 -7.81
C PHE A 52 -11.24 7.11 -8.33
N LEU A 53 -10.94 5.82 -8.43
CA LEU A 53 -9.69 5.28 -8.98
C LEU A 53 -10.03 4.49 -10.25
N PHE A 54 -9.55 4.98 -11.38
CA PHE A 54 -9.71 4.35 -12.68
C PHE A 54 -8.38 3.72 -13.10
N CYS A 55 -8.32 2.38 -13.15
CA CYS A 55 -7.14 1.67 -13.60
C CYS A 55 -7.31 1.30 -15.08
N ALA A 56 -6.26 1.50 -15.88
CA ALA A 56 -6.24 1.14 -17.28
C ALA A 56 -4.82 0.75 -17.69
N GLU A 57 -4.66 -0.32 -18.46
CA GLU A 57 -3.38 -0.68 -19.06
C GLU A 57 -2.99 0.30 -20.16
N ASN A 58 -3.99 0.79 -20.88
CA ASN A 58 -3.82 1.78 -21.95
C ASN A 58 -4.75 2.97 -21.72
N VAL A 59 -4.15 4.15 -21.75
CA VAL A 59 -4.83 5.44 -21.56
C VAL A 59 -5.98 5.65 -22.58
N SER A 60 -5.88 5.08 -23.79
CA SER A 60 -6.93 5.17 -24.82
C SER A 60 -8.26 4.49 -24.44
N GLN A 61 -8.25 3.62 -23.41
CA GLN A 61 -9.46 2.95 -22.90
C GLN A 61 -10.33 3.89 -22.05
N VAL A 62 -9.78 5.02 -21.61
CA VAL A 62 -10.49 6.01 -20.82
C VAL A 62 -10.80 7.23 -21.69
N LEU A 63 -12.07 7.63 -21.73
CA LEU A 63 -12.52 8.78 -22.49
C LEU A 63 -11.72 10.04 -22.11
N GLN A 64 -11.36 10.83 -23.09
CA GLN A 64 -10.63 12.09 -22.87
C GLN A 64 -11.38 13.03 -21.92
N THR A 65 -12.72 13.04 -21.99
CA THR A 65 -13.58 13.82 -21.11
C THR A 65 -13.49 13.39 -19.65
N LEU A 66 -13.31 12.07 -19.36
CA LEU A 66 -13.11 11.55 -18.02
C LEU A 66 -11.67 11.83 -17.55
N ARG A 67 -10.69 11.61 -18.41
CA ARG A 67 -9.27 11.86 -18.13
C ARG A 67 -8.99 13.31 -17.74
N SER A 68 -9.59 14.28 -18.43
CA SER A 68 -9.39 15.71 -18.16
C SER A 68 -9.86 16.13 -16.74
N ARG A 69 -10.62 15.28 -16.05
CA ARG A 69 -11.15 15.49 -14.69
C ARG A 69 -10.42 14.65 -13.64
N CYS A 70 -9.43 13.87 -14.04
CA CYS A 70 -8.65 12.99 -13.18
C CYS A 70 -7.18 13.41 -13.16
N VAL A 71 -6.50 13.10 -12.07
CA VAL A 71 -5.04 13.15 -12.01
C VAL A 71 -4.50 11.84 -12.58
N GLU A 72 -3.69 11.90 -13.62
CA GLU A 72 -3.07 10.73 -14.22
C GLU A 72 -1.81 10.33 -13.43
N LEU A 73 -1.82 9.12 -12.92
CA LEU A 73 -0.68 8.49 -12.26
C LEU A 73 -0.15 7.38 -13.16
N LYS A 74 1.07 7.53 -13.65
CA LYS A 74 1.74 6.47 -14.40
C LYS A 74 2.34 5.47 -13.43
N CYS A 75 1.77 4.27 -13.42
CA CYS A 75 2.35 3.15 -12.69
C CYS A 75 3.27 2.40 -13.67
N THR A 76 4.57 2.54 -13.52
CA THR A 76 5.49 1.58 -14.13
C THR A 76 5.34 0.28 -13.34
N ALA A 77 5.11 -0.84 -14.04
CA ALA A 77 5.34 -2.14 -13.44
C ALA A 77 6.79 -2.13 -12.95
N GLY A 78 7.00 -2.02 -11.65
CA GLY A 78 8.30 -2.34 -11.09
C GLY A 78 8.64 -3.72 -11.62
N GLU A 79 9.87 -3.93 -12.06
CA GLU A 79 10.33 -5.28 -12.36
C GLU A 79 9.88 -6.13 -11.19
N GLU A 80 8.97 -7.07 -11.46
CA GLU A 80 8.64 -8.09 -10.46
C GLU A 80 9.96 -8.80 -10.24
N SER A 81 10.70 -8.39 -9.22
CA SER A 81 11.87 -9.12 -8.80
C SER A 81 11.34 -10.50 -8.44
N GLN A 82 11.62 -11.47 -9.33
CA GLN A 82 11.33 -12.89 -9.11
C GLN A 82 12.16 -13.45 -7.95
N SER A 83 13.08 -12.65 -7.40
CA SER A 83 13.75 -12.91 -6.13
C SER A 83 12.73 -12.63 -5.01
N GLY A 84 12.49 -13.59 -4.15
CA GLY A 84 11.71 -13.42 -2.92
C GLY A 84 12.21 -12.21 -2.11
N SER A 85 11.43 -11.79 -1.12
CA SER A 85 11.79 -10.68 -0.24
C SER A 85 13.21 -10.86 0.29
N SER A 86 13.95 -9.76 0.39
CA SER A 86 15.31 -9.84 0.93
C SER A 86 15.29 -10.38 2.37
N GLU A 87 16.34 -11.09 2.77
CA GLU A 87 16.51 -11.60 4.15
C GLU A 87 16.25 -10.52 5.21
N TRP A 88 16.57 -9.27 4.90
CA TRP A 88 16.37 -8.12 5.81
C TRP A 88 14.92 -7.69 5.91
N ALA A 89 14.17 -7.72 4.80
CA ALA A 89 12.74 -7.42 4.81
C ALA A 89 11.95 -8.48 5.59
N GLU A 90 12.29 -9.74 5.41
CA GLU A 90 11.71 -10.82 6.23
C GLU A 90 12.06 -10.68 7.71
N ALA A 91 13.33 -10.36 8.03
CA ALA A 91 13.75 -10.16 9.41
C ALA A 91 12.99 -9.00 10.07
N LEU A 92 12.76 -7.89 9.31
CA LEU A 92 11.94 -6.77 9.76
C LEU A 92 10.49 -7.21 10.02
N CYS A 93 9.88 -7.92 9.07
CA CYS A 93 8.52 -8.43 9.20
C CYS A 93 8.37 -9.43 10.36
N ARG A 94 9.36 -10.28 10.58
CA ARG A 94 9.38 -11.21 11.73
C ARG A 94 9.53 -10.45 13.06
N ALA A 95 10.34 -9.41 13.12
CA ALA A 95 10.47 -8.56 14.30
C ALA A 95 9.13 -7.89 14.64
N ILE A 96 8.48 -7.28 13.65
CA ILE A 96 7.15 -6.65 13.78
C ILE A 96 6.10 -7.68 14.20
N GLY A 97 5.99 -8.79 13.48
CA GLY A 97 4.96 -9.82 13.73
C GLY A 97 5.18 -10.61 15.02
N SER A 98 6.40 -10.64 15.57
CA SER A 98 6.69 -11.30 16.86
C SER A 98 6.05 -10.58 18.04
N ARG A 99 5.77 -9.29 17.92
CA ARG A 99 5.24 -8.42 18.99
C ARG A 99 6.07 -8.46 20.28
N LYS A 100 7.35 -8.80 20.16
CA LYS A 100 8.27 -8.81 21.31
C LYS A 100 8.89 -7.45 21.49
N ARG A 101 8.81 -6.90 22.69
CA ARG A 101 9.52 -5.69 23.05
C ARG A 101 11.02 -5.85 22.77
N GLY A 102 11.61 -4.86 22.14
CA GLY A 102 13.03 -4.85 21.80
C GLY A 102 13.39 -5.56 20.49
N ALA A 103 12.47 -6.30 19.85
CA ALA A 103 12.80 -7.04 18.62
C ALA A 103 13.19 -6.10 17.47
N ALA A 104 12.48 -4.99 17.32
CA ALA A 104 12.81 -3.97 16.31
C ALA A 104 14.13 -3.25 16.64
N ALA A 105 14.38 -2.94 17.90
CA ALA A 105 15.63 -2.34 18.34
C ALA A 105 16.84 -3.29 18.15
N GLU A 106 16.68 -4.57 18.49
CA GLU A 106 17.71 -5.59 18.26
C GLU A 106 18.05 -5.73 16.76
N LEU A 107 17.04 -5.73 15.89
CA LEU A 107 17.26 -5.75 14.46
C LEU A 107 17.98 -4.48 14.00
N ALA A 108 17.58 -3.30 14.47
CA ALA A 108 18.23 -2.03 14.11
C ALA A 108 19.72 -2.04 14.47
N VAL A 109 20.08 -2.49 15.68
CA VAL A 109 21.50 -2.64 16.10
C VAL A 109 22.26 -3.64 15.23
N ARG A 110 21.63 -4.74 14.81
CA ARG A 110 22.23 -5.73 13.91
C ARG A 110 22.53 -5.14 12.53
N LEU A 111 21.58 -4.38 11.99
CA LEU A 111 21.71 -3.73 10.68
C LEU A 111 22.74 -2.60 10.69
N GLU A 112 22.80 -1.83 11.77
CA GLU A 112 23.80 -0.79 11.94
C GLU A 112 25.22 -1.36 12.00
N LYS A 113 25.45 -2.45 12.72
CA LYS A 113 26.72 -3.17 12.73
C LYS A 113 27.17 -3.66 11.35
N LYS A 114 26.21 -4.01 10.49
CA LYS A 114 26.47 -4.41 9.09
C LYS A 114 26.66 -3.21 8.15
N LYS A 115 26.54 -1.98 8.64
CA LYS A 115 26.71 -0.74 7.86
C LYS A 115 25.80 -0.71 6.62
N LEU A 116 24.52 -1.04 6.80
CA LEU A 116 23.53 -1.04 5.72
C LEU A 116 23.56 0.31 5.00
N SER A 117 23.62 0.30 3.67
CA SER A 117 23.52 1.51 2.86
C SER A 117 22.11 2.10 2.93
N ARG A 118 21.94 3.37 2.54
CA ARG A 118 20.60 3.97 2.44
C ARG A 118 19.74 3.31 1.38
N GLU A 119 20.34 2.89 0.29
CA GLU A 119 19.66 2.20 -0.81
C GLU A 119 19.16 0.82 -0.37
N ASP A 120 20.01 0.06 0.34
CA ASP A 120 19.61 -1.23 0.91
C ASP A 120 18.50 -1.07 1.95
N LEU A 121 18.59 -0.01 2.78
CA LEU A 121 17.54 0.32 3.75
C LEU A 121 16.21 0.66 3.04
N ALA A 122 16.24 1.50 2.02
CA ALA A 122 15.05 1.85 1.24
C ALA A 122 14.42 0.60 0.61
N THR A 123 15.24 -0.26 0.01
CA THR A 123 14.80 -1.54 -0.58
C THR A 123 14.18 -2.46 0.47
N MET A 124 14.79 -2.58 1.65
CA MET A 124 14.26 -3.36 2.76
C MET A 124 12.88 -2.84 3.22
N LEU A 125 12.75 -1.53 3.36
CA LEU A 125 11.48 -0.90 3.79
C LEU A 125 10.37 -1.08 2.76
N GLU A 126 10.69 -0.92 1.47
CA GLU A 126 9.76 -1.14 0.36
C GLU A 126 9.28 -2.59 0.31
N GLN A 127 10.19 -3.55 0.40
CA GLN A 127 9.84 -4.97 0.41
C GLN A 127 9.06 -5.36 1.67
N GLY A 128 9.44 -4.84 2.85
CA GLY A 128 8.68 -5.04 4.09
C GLY A 128 7.25 -4.49 4.00
N ARG A 129 7.07 -3.32 3.38
CA ARG A 129 5.76 -2.73 3.09
C ARG A 129 4.94 -3.63 2.17
N ALA A 130 5.56 -4.17 1.11
CA ALA A 130 4.89 -5.09 0.18
C ALA A 130 4.42 -6.38 0.87
N LEU A 131 5.23 -6.96 1.76
CA LEU A 131 4.86 -8.15 2.55
C LEU A 131 3.69 -7.88 3.49
N LEU A 132 3.67 -6.74 4.18
CA LEU A 132 2.56 -6.32 5.04
C LEU A 132 1.27 -6.09 4.24
N ALA A 133 1.39 -5.47 3.06
CA ALA A 133 0.25 -5.29 2.15
C ALA A 133 -0.29 -6.63 1.65
N ALA A 134 0.59 -7.58 1.30
CA ALA A 134 0.19 -8.93 0.92
C ALA A 134 -0.50 -9.66 2.10
N ALA A 135 -0.01 -9.49 3.33
CA ALA A 135 -0.63 -10.06 4.52
C ALA A 135 -2.04 -9.46 4.78
N LEU A 136 -2.19 -8.16 4.58
CA LEU A 136 -3.49 -7.50 4.68
C LEU A 136 -4.47 -8.05 3.62
N LEU A 137 -4.02 -8.23 2.37
CA LEU A 137 -4.82 -8.80 1.29
C LEU A 137 -5.18 -10.27 1.55
N ALA A 138 -4.29 -11.04 2.18
CA ALA A 138 -4.55 -12.42 2.55
C ALA A 138 -5.73 -12.55 3.55
N LEU A 139 -5.95 -11.55 4.43
CA LEU A 139 -7.14 -11.49 5.29
C LEU A 139 -8.46 -11.33 4.51
N TYR A 140 -8.38 -10.91 3.26
CA TYR A 140 -9.53 -10.78 2.34
C TYR A 140 -9.59 -11.90 1.29
N GLY A 141 -8.83 -12.99 1.51
CA GLY A 141 -8.90 -14.19 0.68
C GLY A 141 -7.99 -14.17 -0.56
N ARG A 142 -7.10 -13.19 -0.70
CA ARG A 142 -6.10 -13.21 -1.79
C ARG A 142 -4.95 -14.13 -1.41
N GLU A 143 -4.66 -15.10 -2.28
CA GLU A 143 -3.51 -15.98 -2.05
C GLU A 143 -2.19 -15.23 -2.19
N PRO A 144 -1.26 -15.39 -1.24
CA PRO A 144 0.08 -14.82 -1.33
C PRO A 144 0.93 -15.53 -2.39
N LYS A 145 1.97 -14.84 -2.89
CA LYS A 145 2.98 -15.46 -3.77
C LYS A 145 3.67 -16.60 -3.02
N GLU A 146 4.02 -17.67 -3.75
CA GLU A 146 4.61 -18.89 -3.15
C GLU A 146 5.87 -18.58 -2.31
N ASN A 147 6.77 -17.75 -2.85
CA ASN A 147 8.02 -17.39 -2.17
C ASN A 147 7.83 -16.61 -0.86
N ASP A 148 6.74 -15.86 -0.74
CA ASP A 148 6.47 -15.01 0.42
C ASP A 148 5.40 -15.61 1.35
N ARG A 149 4.87 -16.79 1.00
CA ARG A 149 3.70 -17.39 1.66
C ARG A 149 3.87 -17.54 3.16
N GLU A 150 5.02 -18.04 3.60
CA GLU A 150 5.27 -18.28 5.03
C GLU A 150 5.21 -16.98 5.84
N ILE A 151 5.96 -15.97 5.40
CA ILE A 151 6.03 -14.68 6.13
C ILE A 151 4.70 -13.92 6.07
N VAL A 152 4.02 -13.96 4.94
CA VAL A 152 2.70 -13.32 4.76
C VAL A 152 1.66 -13.92 5.69
N LEU A 153 1.58 -15.25 5.76
CA LEU A 153 0.66 -15.94 6.68
C LEU A 153 1.04 -15.73 8.14
N PHE A 154 2.33 -15.67 8.46
CA PHE A 154 2.80 -15.33 9.79
C PHE A 154 2.33 -13.93 10.21
N LEU A 155 2.47 -12.92 9.35
CA LEU A 155 2.00 -11.56 9.62
C LEU A 155 0.48 -11.49 9.76
N ALA A 156 -0.25 -12.15 8.85
CA ALA A 156 -1.72 -12.19 8.86
C ALA A 156 -2.27 -12.83 10.15
N LYS A 157 -1.55 -13.82 10.71
CA LYS A 157 -1.93 -14.48 11.97
C LYS A 157 -1.67 -13.63 13.22
N ASN A 158 -0.58 -12.85 13.21
CA ASN A 158 -0.08 -12.18 14.43
C ASN A 158 -0.46 -10.69 14.52
N LEU A 159 -0.83 -10.05 13.41
CA LEU A 159 -1.17 -8.64 13.36
C LEU A 159 -2.64 -8.41 13.02
N THR A 160 -3.24 -7.41 13.64
CA THR A 160 -4.57 -6.92 13.26
C THR A 160 -4.50 -6.05 11.99
N LYS A 161 -5.63 -5.87 11.31
CA LYS A 161 -5.75 -4.97 10.16
C LYS A 161 -5.22 -3.56 10.46
N ASN A 162 -5.59 -3.00 11.60
CA ASN A 162 -5.19 -1.67 12.00
C ASN A 162 -3.68 -1.58 12.23
N GLN A 163 -3.08 -2.60 12.86
CA GLN A 163 -1.63 -2.66 13.05
C GLN A 163 -0.89 -2.75 11.71
N MET A 164 -1.37 -3.59 10.77
CA MET A 164 -0.77 -3.67 9.43
C MET A 164 -0.87 -2.35 8.70
N MET A 165 -2.05 -1.72 8.66
CA MET A 165 -2.26 -0.43 7.99
C MET A 165 -1.35 0.66 8.57
N PHE A 166 -1.26 0.73 9.90
CA PHE A 166 -0.42 1.70 10.57
C PHE A 166 1.08 1.46 10.26
N THR A 167 1.51 0.20 10.33
CA THR A 167 2.90 -0.17 10.03
C THR A 167 3.26 0.08 8.55
N ILE A 168 2.35 -0.20 7.62
CA ILE A 168 2.54 0.14 6.19
C ILE A 168 2.80 1.64 6.03
N GLY A 169 1.97 2.50 6.61
CA GLY A 169 2.16 3.95 6.55
C GLY A 169 3.46 4.42 7.20
N MET A 170 3.88 3.76 8.29
CA MET A 170 5.14 4.03 8.94
C MET A 170 6.34 3.66 8.05
N LEU A 171 6.35 2.46 7.46
CA LEU A 171 7.42 2.06 6.56
C LEU A 171 7.52 2.97 5.34
N GLU A 172 6.37 3.43 4.80
CA GLU A 172 6.34 4.40 3.71
C GLU A 172 6.94 5.75 4.10
N LYS A 173 6.60 6.27 5.29
CA LYS A 173 7.20 7.48 5.85
C LYS A 173 8.73 7.37 5.90
N TYR A 174 9.25 6.31 6.51
CA TYR A 174 10.69 6.12 6.66
C TYR A 174 11.40 5.79 5.35
N HIS A 175 10.73 5.12 4.42
CA HIS A 175 11.23 4.95 3.05
C HIS A 175 11.42 6.32 2.38
N GLY A 176 10.45 7.24 2.52
CA GLY A 176 10.59 8.61 2.02
C GLY A 176 11.76 9.37 2.66
N GLU A 177 12.05 9.14 3.94
CA GLU A 177 13.19 9.76 4.63
C GLU A 177 14.56 9.29 4.09
N CYS A 178 14.64 8.08 3.51
CA CYS A 178 15.85 7.59 2.87
C CYS A 178 16.28 8.44 1.64
N ALA A 179 15.37 9.18 1.04
CA ALA A 179 15.68 10.10 -0.07
C ALA A 179 16.46 11.35 0.39
N TYR A 180 16.35 11.70 1.67
CA TYR A 180 17.05 12.85 2.26
C TYR A 180 18.42 12.42 2.79
N ASN A 181 19.31 13.40 3.03
CA ASN A 181 20.68 13.12 3.48
C ASN A 181 20.77 12.77 4.97
N VAL A 182 19.89 11.88 5.45
CA VAL A 182 19.87 11.36 6.82
C VAL A 182 20.63 10.01 6.85
N GLY A 183 21.45 9.80 7.84
CA GLY A 183 22.20 8.54 7.98
C GLY A 183 21.27 7.35 8.23
N ALA A 184 21.54 6.20 7.57
CA ALA A 184 20.71 4.99 7.69
C ALA A 184 20.49 4.54 9.15
N GLY A 185 21.51 4.70 10.01
CA GLY A 185 21.40 4.37 11.44
C GLY A 185 20.39 5.24 12.19
N HIS A 186 20.26 6.53 11.85
CA HIS A 186 19.25 7.41 12.44
C HIS A 186 17.83 7.01 12.04
N VAL A 187 17.64 6.70 10.75
CA VAL A 187 16.34 6.24 10.23
C VAL A 187 15.93 4.93 10.91
N LEU A 188 16.87 3.97 11.01
CA LEU A 188 16.64 2.69 11.69
C LEU A 188 16.30 2.86 13.18
N GLY A 189 17.03 3.72 13.89
CA GLY A 189 16.79 4.01 15.30
C GLY A 189 15.42 4.63 15.54
N ALA A 190 15.05 5.61 14.72
CA ALA A 190 13.75 6.27 14.80
C ALA A 190 12.60 5.30 14.46
N LEU A 191 12.74 4.50 13.40
CA LEU A 191 11.79 3.45 13.03
C LEU A 191 11.60 2.44 14.18
N ALA A 192 12.70 1.94 14.76
CA ALA A 192 12.64 0.98 15.84
C ALA A 192 11.90 1.54 17.08
N ALA A 193 12.19 2.80 17.44
CA ALA A 193 11.52 3.46 18.56
C ALA A 193 10.01 3.64 18.32
N GLU A 194 9.62 4.00 17.10
CA GLU A 194 8.21 4.20 16.74
C GLU A 194 7.47 2.84 16.70
N LEU A 195 8.11 1.78 16.20
CA LEU A 195 7.56 0.41 16.20
C LEU A 195 7.31 -0.12 17.63
N GLU A 196 8.22 0.15 18.57
CA GLU A 196 8.04 -0.24 19.98
C GLU A 196 6.82 0.40 20.64
N GLY A 197 6.39 1.56 20.16
CA GLY A 197 5.19 2.26 20.66
C GLY A 197 3.87 1.65 20.21
N ILE A 198 3.89 0.74 19.22
CA ILE A 198 2.69 0.17 18.58
C ILE A 198 2.51 -1.32 18.91
N LEU A 199 3.58 -2.02 19.15
CA LEU A 199 3.61 -3.47 19.45
C LEU A 199 3.39 -3.74 20.92
#